data_45a6264b9511785191db332839bd5348
#
_entry.id   45a6264b9511785191db332839bd5348
#
_cell.length_a   1.000
_cell.length_b   1.000
_cell.length_c   1.000
_cell.angle_alpha   90.00
_cell.angle_beta   90.00
_cell.angle_gamma   90.00
#
_symmetry.space_group_name_H-M   'P 1'
#
loop_
_entity.id
_entity.type
_entity.pdbx_description
1 polymer ?
#
loop_
_entity_poly.entity_id
_entity_poly.type
_entity_poly.pdbx_seq_one_letter_code
_entity_poly.pdbx_strand_id
1 'polypeptide(L)'
;MYAIGDKVVCPMHGAGVIEQIETRSINDTDQQYYVVSLFLGNIKIMVPVAKESTQIRTVTHKEHAREILNALHDLETEQNSNWSKRYRENMDKLKTGDLIETAKVFKSLVLRNKEKTLSAGERKMLHSAKQILMSELMIALDTEFADLERDIYNAIG
;
A
#
# COMPACT_ATOMS: atom_id res chain seq x y z
N MET A 1 10.66 -5.35 17.86
CA MET A 1 9.98 -6.56 17.36
C MET A 1 8.47 -6.36 17.44
N TYR A 2 7.74 -6.79 16.42
CA TYR A 2 6.28 -6.71 16.42
C TYR A 2 5.68 -7.91 17.17
N ALA A 3 4.42 -7.74 17.58
CA ALA A 3 3.68 -8.78 18.28
C ALA A 3 2.45 -9.21 17.46
N ILE A 4 1.93 -10.39 17.78
CA ILE A 4 0.66 -10.88 17.21
C ILE A 4 -0.43 -9.85 17.51
N GLY A 5 -1.20 -9.48 16.48
CA GLY A 5 -2.24 -8.46 16.58
C GLY A 5 -1.80 -7.07 16.13
N ASP A 6 -0.51 -6.84 15.95
CA ASP A 6 -0.02 -5.54 15.50
C ASP A 6 -0.44 -5.28 14.04
N LYS A 7 -0.85 -4.06 13.77
CA LYS A 7 -1.25 -3.59 12.44
C LYS A 7 -0.04 -3.01 11.74
N VAL A 8 0.29 -3.57 10.59
CA VAL A 8 1.53 -3.25 9.87
C VAL A 8 1.27 -3.06 8.39
N VAL A 9 2.22 -2.41 7.72
CA VAL A 9 2.23 -2.25 6.26
C VAL A 9 3.44 -2.99 5.71
N CYS A 10 3.18 -3.85 4.72
CA CYS A 10 4.23 -4.50 3.94
C CYS A 10 4.36 -3.76 2.61
N PRO A 11 5.47 -3.07 2.32
CA PRO A 11 5.66 -2.36 1.05
C PRO A 11 5.34 -3.27 -0.14
N MET A 12 4.68 -2.72 -1.16
CA MET A 12 4.21 -3.43 -2.36
C MET A 12 3.02 -4.37 -2.14
N HIS A 13 2.63 -4.67 -0.90
CA HIS A 13 1.57 -5.63 -0.61
C HIS A 13 0.36 -5.01 0.08
N GLY A 14 0.59 -4.06 0.98
CA GLY A 14 -0.47 -3.36 1.71
C GLY A 14 -0.45 -3.61 3.21
N ALA A 15 -1.50 -3.15 3.86
CA ALA A 15 -1.65 -3.24 5.30
C ALA A 15 -2.35 -4.54 5.73
N GLY A 16 -2.00 -5.00 6.90
CA GLY A 16 -2.56 -6.20 7.49
C GLY A 16 -2.26 -6.32 8.97
N VAL A 17 -2.48 -7.51 9.50
CA VAL A 17 -2.30 -7.82 10.92
C VAL A 17 -1.34 -8.98 11.05
N ILE A 18 -0.42 -8.91 12.00
CA ILE A 18 0.43 -10.04 12.34
C ILE A 18 -0.44 -11.09 13.00
N GLU A 19 -0.61 -12.22 12.33
CA GLU A 19 -1.47 -13.30 12.75
C GLU A 19 -0.70 -14.32 13.58
N GLN A 20 0.53 -14.59 13.19
CA GLN A 20 1.40 -15.59 13.83
C GLN A 20 2.87 -15.16 13.72
N ILE A 21 3.68 -15.76 14.58
CA ILE A 21 5.15 -15.72 14.45
C ILE A 21 5.57 -17.19 14.37
N GLU A 22 6.09 -17.60 13.22
CA GLU A 22 6.48 -18.98 12.96
C GLU A 22 7.99 -19.13 12.97
N THR A 23 8.46 -20.26 13.47
CA THR A 23 9.85 -20.67 13.34
C THR A 23 9.94 -21.71 12.24
N ARG A 24 10.83 -21.49 11.27
CA ARG A 24 11.11 -22.47 10.21
C ARG A 24 12.58 -22.82 10.19
N SER A 25 12.88 -24.10 10.00
CA SER A 25 14.23 -24.59 9.84
C SER A 25 14.57 -24.67 8.35
N ILE A 26 15.57 -23.88 7.93
CA ILE A 26 16.09 -23.88 6.57
C ILE A 26 17.59 -24.11 6.65
N ASN A 27 18.10 -25.16 5.98
CA ASN A 27 19.54 -25.52 5.99
C ASN A 27 20.11 -25.63 7.43
N ASP A 28 19.38 -26.34 8.32
CA ASP A 28 19.74 -26.54 9.72
C ASP A 28 19.81 -25.24 10.56
N THR A 29 19.30 -24.13 10.02
CA THR A 29 19.22 -22.86 10.74
C THR A 29 17.77 -22.50 10.98
N ASP A 30 17.40 -22.24 12.24
CA ASP A 30 16.06 -21.80 12.60
C ASP A 30 15.93 -20.29 12.35
N GLN A 31 14.87 -19.93 11.63
CA GLN A 31 14.51 -18.53 11.37
C GLN A 31 13.06 -18.29 11.74
N GLN A 32 12.82 -17.12 12.32
CA GLN A 32 11.47 -16.69 12.64
C GLN A 32 10.90 -15.80 11.52
N TYR A 33 9.60 -15.98 11.28
CA TYR A 33 8.84 -15.21 10.30
C TYR A 33 7.58 -14.67 10.92
N TYR A 34 7.25 -13.44 10.60
CA TYR A 34 5.90 -12.93 10.81
C TYR A 34 4.99 -13.46 9.70
N VAL A 35 3.83 -13.95 10.09
CA VAL A 35 2.76 -14.25 9.12
C VAL A 35 1.80 -13.09 9.17
N VAL A 36 1.77 -12.30 8.11
CA VAL A 36 0.92 -11.11 8.00
C VAL A 36 -0.30 -11.47 7.16
N SER A 37 -1.48 -11.36 7.77
CA SER A 37 -2.74 -11.49 7.04
C SER A 37 -3.12 -10.13 6.49
N LEU A 38 -3.09 -9.99 5.17
CA LEU A 38 -3.44 -8.72 4.53
C LEU A 38 -4.93 -8.43 4.70
N PHE A 39 -5.25 -7.16 4.94
CA PHE A 39 -6.62 -6.72 5.21
C PHE A 39 -7.54 -6.90 4.00
N LEU A 40 -6.99 -6.78 2.80
CA LEU A 40 -7.73 -6.99 1.55
C LEU A 40 -7.14 -8.16 0.77
N GLY A 41 -7.99 -8.97 0.14
CA GLY A 41 -7.57 -10.01 -0.79
C GLY A 41 -7.32 -11.41 -0.22
N ASN A 42 -7.53 -11.64 1.07
CA ASN A 42 -7.32 -12.95 1.72
C ASN A 42 -5.92 -13.54 1.46
N ILE A 43 -4.90 -12.69 1.45
CA ILE A 43 -3.52 -13.10 1.19
C ILE A 43 -2.74 -13.06 2.49
N LYS A 44 -1.89 -14.05 2.70
CA LYS A 44 -0.94 -14.08 3.81
C LYS A 44 0.47 -13.95 3.27
N ILE A 45 1.27 -13.12 3.92
CA ILE A 45 2.66 -12.87 3.56
C ILE A 45 3.55 -13.28 4.71
N MET A 46 4.67 -13.90 4.40
CA MET A 46 5.69 -14.23 5.39
C MET A 46 6.85 -13.25 5.28
N VAL A 47 7.19 -12.62 6.38
CA VAL A 47 8.28 -11.64 6.45
C VAL A 47 9.29 -12.10 7.49
N PRO A 48 10.58 -12.27 7.12
CA PRO A 48 11.59 -12.63 8.09
C PRO A 48 11.69 -11.59 9.21
N VAL A 49 11.67 -12.03 10.45
CA VAL A 49 11.80 -11.13 11.61
C VAL A 49 13.10 -10.32 11.51
N ALA A 50 14.16 -10.94 11.00
CA ALA A 50 15.45 -10.27 10.81
C ALA A 50 15.39 -9.08 9.83
N LYS A 51 14.36 -9.01 8.97
CA LYS A 51 14.19 -7.94 7.98
C LYS A 51 13.03 -6.99 8.29
N GLU A 52 12.54 -7.00 9.53
CA GLU A 52 11.39 -6.17 9.91
C GLU A 52 11.62 -4.68 9.68
N SER A 53 12.83 -4.19 9.90
CA SER A 53 13.13 -2.76 9.74
C SER A 53 13.02 -2.27 8.29
N THR A 54 13.16 -3.16 7.31
CA THR A 54 13.13 -2.81 5.89
C THR A 54 11.87 -3.29 5.17
N GLN A 55 11.18 -4.28 5.70
CA GLN A 55 10.06 -4.92 5.03
C GLN A 55 8.70 -4.73 5.73
N ILE A 56 8.69 -4.11 6.89
CA ILE A 56 7.46 -3.82 7.64
C ILE A 56 7.56 -2.43 8.26
N ARG A 57 6.45 -1.71 8.28
CA ARG A 57 6.29 -0.53 9.12
C ARG A 57 4.93 -0.55 9.80
N THR A 58 4.76 0.26 10.83
CA THR A 58 3.48 0.40 11.52
C THR A 58 2.48 1.16 10.63
N VAL A 59 1.21 0.80 10.71
CA VAL A 59 0.12 1.55 10.06
C VAL A 59 0.11 2.98 10.61
N THR A 60 -0.13 3.93 9.73
CA THR A 60 -0.12 5.36 10.08
C THR A 60 -1.21 5.72 11.10
N HIS A 61 -1.02 6.85 11.77
CA HIS A 61 -2.02 7.38 12.71
C HIS A 61 -3.26 7.90 11.98
N LYS A 62 -4.38 7.90 12.68
CA LYS A 62 -5.66 8.36 12.15
C LYS A 62 -5.58 9.80 11.64
N GLU A 63 -4.93 10.67 12.37
CA GLU A 63 -4.77 12.08 12.00
C GLU A 63 -4.01 12.25 10.70
N HIS A 64 -2.91 11.51 10.53
CA HIS A 64 -2.13 11.54 9.30
C HIS A 64 -2.92 10.98 8.12
N ALA A 65 -3.66 9.91 8.34
CA ALA A 65 -4.52 9.33 7.31
C ALA A 65 -5.58 10.34 6.84
N ARG A 66 -6.19 11.08 7.77
CA ARG A 66 -7.16 12.12 7.44
C ARG A 66 -6.53 13.27 6.67
N GLU A 67 -5.32 13.69 7.06
CA GLU A 67 -4.59 14.73 6.34
C GLU A 67 -4.34 14.33 4.88
N ILE A 68 -3.95 13.09 4.65
CA ILE A 68 -3.71 12.59 3.30
C ILE A 68 -5.01 12.54 2.50
N LEU A 69 -6.09 12.03 3.08
CA LEU A 69 -7.39 11.98 2.43
C LEU A 69 -7.87 13.38 2.04
N ASN A 70 -7.74 14.35 2.95
CA ASN A 70 -8.13 15.74 2.70
C ASN A 70 -7.23 16.42 1.68
N ALA A 71 -5.97 16.03 1.59
CA ALA A 71 -4.99 16.62 0.68
C ALA A 71 -4.99 15.99 -0.72
N LEU A 72 -5.74 14.92 -0.95
CA LEU A 72 -5.73 14.20 -2.24
C LEU A 72 -6.02 15.09 -3.43
N HIS A 73 -6.94 16.04 -3.30
CA HIS A 73 -7.28 16.96 -4.37
C HIS A 73 -6.07 17.79 -4.79
N ASP A 74 -5.26 18.24 -3.84
CA ASP A 74 -4.15 19.14 -4.05
C ASP A 74 -2.80 18.44 -4.27
N LEU A 75 -2.74 17.11 -4.09
CA LEU A 75 -1.50 16.37 -4.31
C LEU A 75 -1.02 16.54 -5.74
N GLU A 76 0.21 17.00 -5.88
CA GLU A 76 0.84 17.11 -7.18
C GLU A 76 1.24 15.73 -7.70
N THR A 77 0.96 15.51 -8.98
CA THR A 77 1.34 14.28 -9.66
C THR A 77 2.19 14.61 -10.88
N GLU A 78 3.27 13.86 -11.07
CA GLU A 78 4.10 14.01 -12.25
C GLU A 78 3.46 13.27 -13.42
N GLN A 79 3.36 13.95 -14.57
CA GLN A 79 2.81 13.38 -15.79
C GLN A 79 3.91 13.28 -16.83
N ASN A 80 4.65 12.18 -16.82
CA ASN A 80 5.67 11.93 -17.82
C ASN A 80 5.03 11.23 -19.03
N SER A 81 5.29 11.74 -20.23
CA SER A 81 4.75 11.18 -21.47
C SER A 81 5.42 9.86 -21.88
N ASN A 82 6.65 9.62 -21.42
CA ASN A 82 7.37 8.37 -21.71
C ASN A 82 6.86 7.26 -20.82
N TRP A 83 6.23 6.23 -21.42
CA TRP A 83 5.62 5.14 -20.69
C TRP A 83 6.61 4.39 -19.78
N SER A 84 7.77 4.02 -20.30
CA SER A 84 8.76 3.23 -19.55
C SER A 84 9.28 4.01 -18.33
N LYS A 85 9.56 5.29 -18.52
CA LYS A 85 10.03 6.16 -17.44
C LYS A 85 8.95 6.37 -16.38
N ARG A 86 7.72 6.65 -16.82
CA ARG A 86 6.57 6.84 -15.94
C ARG A 86 6.30 5.58 -15.11
N TYR A 87 6.30 4.42 -15.74
CA TYR A 87 6.08 3.14 -15.07
C TYR A 87 7.13 2.88 -14.00
N ARG A 88 8.41 3.10 -14.35
CA ARG A 88 9.52 2.89 -13.41
C ARG A 88 9.46 3.85 -12.23
N GLU A 89 9.18 5.13 -12.47
CA GLU A 89 9.05 6.13 -11.41
C GLU A 89 7.91 5.79 -10.45
N ASN A 90 6.76 5.39 -10.97
CA ASN A 90 5.63 4.96 -10.14
C ASN A 90 5.97 3.70 -9.35
N MET A 91 6.64 2.74 -9.96
CA MET A 91 7.06 1.52 -9.27
C MET A 91 8.02 1.85 -8.12
N ASP A 92 8.98 2.74 -8.35
CA ASP A 92 9.92 3.17 -7.31
C ASP A 92 9.20 3.82 -6.14
N LYS A 93 8.18 4.63 -6.40
CA LYS A 93 7.36 5.24 -5.35
C LYS A 93 6.61 4.19 -4.52
N LEU A 94 6.03 3.19 -5.17
CA LEU A 94 5.33 2.11 -4.48
C LEU A 94 6.27 1.28 -3.61
N LYS A 95 7.49 1.07 -4.07
CA LYS A 95 8.51 0.31 -3.32
C LYS A 95 8.93 0.99 -2.02
N THR A 96 8.78 2.30 -1.91
CA THR A 96 9.12 3.02 -0.67
C THR A 96 8.24 2.60 0.50
N GLY A 97 7.03 2.12 0.23
CA GLY A 97 6.04 1.82 1.27
C GLY A 97 5.46 3.06 1.94
N ASP A 98 5.81 4.25 1.46
CA ASP A 98 5.30 5.50 2.00
C ASP A 98 3.87 5.77 1.54
N LEU A 99 2.99 6.16 2.47
CA LEU A 99 1.58 6.36 2.19
C LEU A 99 1.34 7.50 1.21
N ILE A 100 2.06 8.61 1.35
CA ILE A 100 1.92 9.78 0.46
C ILE A 100 2.36 9.41 -0.96
N GLU A 101 3.49 8.72 -1.09
CA GLU A 101 3.99 8.28 -2.40
C GLU A 101 3.01 7.33 -3.08
N THR A 102 2.43 6.40 -2.32
CA THR A 102 1.40 5.49 -2.82
C THR A 102 0.16 6.27 -3.28
N ALA A 103 -0.28 7.26 -2.50
CA ALA A 103 -1.42 8.11 -2.86
C ALA A 103 -1.17 8.89 -4.16
N LYS A 104 0.04 9.39 -4.36
CA LYS A 104 0.44 10.09 -5.60
C LYS A 104 0.37 9.16 -6.82
N VAL A 105 0.88 7.94 -6.69
CA VAL A 105 0.81 6.95 -7.77
C VAL A 105 -0.65 6.63 -8.12
N PHE A 106 -1.45 6.37 -7.11
CA PHE A 106 -2.88 6.09 -7.30
C PHE A 106 -3.59 7.23 -8.01
N LYS A 107 -3.43 8.45 -7.52
CA LYS A 107 -4.04 9.64 -8.13
C LYS A 107 -3.58 9.85 -9.57
N SER A 108 -2.29 9.74 -9.82
CA SER A 108 -1.71 9.88 -11.16
C SER A 108 -2.35 8.91 -12.16
N LEU A 109 -2.50 7.65 -11.76
CA LEU A 109 -3.09 6.62 -12.62
C LEU A 109 -4.60 6.80 -12.81
N VAL A 110 -5.31 7.24 -11.77
CA VAL A 110 -6.74 7.56 -11.88
C VAL A 110 -6.96 8.70 -12.87
N LEU A 111 -6.19 9.78 -12.76
CA LEU A 111 -6.30 10.92 -13.66
C LEU A 111 -5.94 10.55 -15.09
N ARG A 112 -4.89 9.77 -15.27
CA ARG A 112 -4.49 9.31 -16.61
C ARG A 112 -5.57 8.42 -17.22
N ASN A 113 -6.18 7.54 -16.44
CA ASN A 113 -7.26 6.66 -16.92
C ASN A 113 -8.49 7.43 -17.40
N LYS A 114 -8.72 8.62 -16.87
CA LYS A 114 -9.80 9.51 -17.37
C LYS A 114 -9.52 10.09 -18.74
N GLU A 115 -8.25 10.34 -19.04
CA GLU A 115 -7.83 10.96 -20.31
C GLU A 115 -7.54 9.94 -21.40
N LYS A 116 -6.94 8.81 -21.04
CA LYS A 116 -6.48 7.78 -21.99
C LYS A 116 -6.67 6.40 -21.37
N THR A 117 -6.84 5.40 -22.24
CA THR A 117 -6.86 4.00 -21.79
C THR A 117 -5.47 3.62 -21.26
N LEU A 118 -5.44 3.09 -20.05
CA LEU A 118 -4.19 2.59 -19.47
C LEU A 118 -3.73 1.30 -20.18
N SER A 119 -2.42 1.12 -20.26
CA SER A 119 -1.84 -0.17 -20.66
C SER A 119 -2.19 -1.26 -19.66
N ALA A 120 -2.01 -2.52 -20.04
CA ALA A 120 -2.25 -3.65 -19.11
C ALA A 120 -1.38 -3.54 -17.86
N GLY A 121 -0.10 -3.13 -18.00
CA GLY A 121 0.82 -2.94 -16.88
C GLY A 121 0.36 -1.82 -15.96
N GLU A 122 -0.09 -0.69 -16.50
CA GLU A 122 -0.56 0.43 -15.69
C GLU A 122 -1.89 0.13 -15.01
N ARG A 123 -2.80 -0.62 -15.64
CA ARG A 123 -4.03 -1.07 -14.98
C ARG A 123 -3.74 -1.96 -13.79
N LYS A 124 -2.78 -2.86 -13.93
CA LYS A 124 -2.35 -3.74 -12.84
C LYS A 124 -1.72 -2.91 -11.70
N MET A 125 -0.90 -1.93 -12.04
CA MET A 125 -0.30 -1.02 -11.06
C MET A 125 -1.37 -0.19 -10.34
N LEU A 126 -2.36 0.32 -11.06
CA LEU A 126 -3.48 1.06 -10.46
C LEU A 126 -4.23 0.18 -9.45
N HIS A 127 -4.51 -1.07 -9.81
CA HIS A 127 -5.16 -2.01 -8.90
C HIS A 127 -4.32 -2.23 -7.64
N SER A 128 -3.01 -2.46 -7.81
CA SER A 128 -2.10 -2.66 -6.67
C SER A 128 -2.01 -1.43 -5.77
N ALA A 129 -1.84 -0.25 -6.37
CA ALA A 129 -1.78 1.01 -5.62
C ALA A 129 -3.06 1.25 -4.84
N LYS A 130 -4.21 0.96 -5.45
CA LYS A 130 -5.51 1.08 -4.79
C LYS A 130 -5.62 0.15 -3.59
N GLN A 131 -5.23 -1.12 -3.74
CA GLN A 131 -5.28 -2.09 -2.63
C GLN A 131 -4.36 -1.67 -1.48
N ILE A 132 -3.16 -1.22 -1.79
CA ILE A 132 -2.19 -0.78 -0.78
C ILE A 132 -2.75 0.44 -0.03
N LEU A 133 -3.18 1.46 -0.76
CA LEU A 133 -3.71 2.70 -0.19
C LEU A 133 -4.97 2.45 0.64
N MET A 134 -5.94 1.73 0.06
CA MET A 134 -7.20 1.46 0.73
C MET A 134 -7.02 0.64 2.00
N SER A 135 -6.19 -0.39 1.97
CA SER A 135 -5.99 -1.25 3.15
C SER A 135 -5.46 -0.46 4.35
N GLU A 136 -4.49 0.41 4.13
CA GLU A 136 -3.94 1.22 5.22
C GLU A 136 -4.93 2.27 5.72
N LEU A 137 -5.58 2.98 4.82
CA LEU A 137 -6.55 4.02 5.20
C LEU A 137 -7.77 3.43 5.91
N MET A 138 -8.24 2.25 5.49
CA MET A 138 -9.35 1.57 6.16
C MET A 138 -9.02 1.22 7.60
N ILE A 139 -7.82 0.70 7.83
CA ILE A 139 -7.36 0.35 9.19
C ILE A 139 -7.16 1.62 10.01
N ALA A 140 -6.48 2.62 9.47
CA ALA A 140 -6.16 3.86 10.19
C ALA A 140 -7.41 4.68 10.54
N LEU A 141 -8.39 4.71 9.63
CA LEU A 141 -9.62 5.50 9.79
C LEU A 141 -10.79 4.71 10.36
N ASP A 142 -10.64 3.39 10.47
CA ASP A 142 -11.72 2.48 10.91
C ASP A 142 -12.99 2.70 10.07
N THR A 143 -12.85 2.62 8.77
CA THR A 143 -13.95 2.86 7.82
C THR A 143 -14.11 1.70 6.87
N GLU A 144 -15.32 1.58 6.28
CA GLU A 144 -15.63 0.54 5.31
C GLU A 144 -15.08 0.89 3.92
N PHE A 145 -14.79 -0.14 3.13
CA PHE A 145 -14.22 0.01 1.79
C PHE A 145 -15.09 0.93 0.90
N ALA A 146 -16.40 0.68 0.85
CA ALA A 146 -17.29 1.43 -0.03
C ALA A 146 -17.33 2.93 0.30
N ASP A 147 -17.37 3.27 1.59
CA ASP A 147 -17.40 4.65 2.04
C ASP A 147 -16.08 5.36 1.73
N LEU A 148 -14.97 4.69 1.99
CA LEU A 148 -13.65 5.23 1.71
C LEU A 148 -13.40 5.40 0.21
N GLU A 149 -13.79 4.41 -0.59
CA GLU A 149 -13.66 4.48 -2.04
C GLU A 149 -14.41 5.69 -2.60
N ARG A 150 -15.63 5.90 -2.16
CA ARG A 150 -16.42 7.08 -2.55
C ARG A 150 -15.70 8.38 -2.19
N ASP A 151 -15.22 8.48 -0.96
CA ASP A 151 -14.54 9.68 -0.48
C ASP A 151 -13.26 9.98 -1.24
N ILE A 152 -12.48 8.95 -1.55
CA ILE A 152 -11.23 9.08 -2.31
C ILE A 152 -11.50 9.58 -3.73
N TYR A 153 -12.44 8.97 -4.44
CA TYR A 153 -12.75 9.39 -5.81
C TYR A 153 -13.37 10.78 -5.86
N ASN A 154 -14.20 11.14 -4.87
CA ASN A 154 -14.73 12.49 -4.76
C ASN A 154 -13.63 13.52 -4.49
N ALA A 155 -12.64 13.17 -3.68
CA ALA A 155 -11.51 14.05 -3.38
C ALA A 155 -10.60 14.28 -4.60
N ILE A 156 -10.42 13.27 -5.42
CA ILE A 156 -9.61 13.40 -6.64
C ILE A 156 -10.32 14.24 -7.70
N GLY A 157 -11.62 14.13 -7.78
CA GLY A 157 -12.44 14.85 -8.76
C GLY A 157 -12.83 13.97 -9.95
#